data_118ac571ca0f025974fad98066e97049
#
_entry.id   118ac571ca0f025974fad98066e97049
#
_cell.length_a   1.000
_cell.length_b   1.000
_cell.length_c   1.000
_cell.angle_alpha   90.00
_cell.angle_beta   90.00
_cell.angle_gamma   90.00
#
_symmetry.space_group_name_H-M   'P 1'
#
loop_
_entity.id
_entity.type
_entity.pdbx_description
1 polymer ?
#
loop_
_entity_poly.entity_id
_entity_poly.type
_entity_poly.pdbx_seq_one_letter_code
_entity_poly.pdbx_strand_id
1 'polypeptide(L)'
;MAVNEPDPGDISMLVPEPEDDFFLPQDIIDHLERIERLSRKHPVNVLVAGKQGCGKSTLVRQFAARNRRPLATFQVGILSEPGQLFGDMRLKDGETYYRQFLFPQAIQTPGCVIHLEEINRPEHPKALNMLFSVLAEDRQVWTDELGLIKVAPGVVFFATLNEGEEFVGVEMLDAALRDRFYVTLMDYLPPDVEREVLRRKTGVDDEGAAAIVDIANRLRGNAQEPVMVSTRHTLMIAELVTMGSSIREAFVYSLQVSRDILESTLLSLHLEMGYVKSDDGRTYRPY
;
A
#
# COMPACT_ATOMS: atom_id res chain seq x y z
N MET A 1 6.81 -7.67 41.61
CA MET A 1 7.78 -6.84 40.86
C MET A 1 7.37 -6.90 39.41
N ALA A 2 6.87 -5.79 38.87
CA ALA A 2 6.51 -5.73 37.45
C ALA A 2 7.78 -5.93 36.63
N VAL A 3 7.84 -7.00 35.85
CA VAL A 3 8.90 -7.19 34.87
C VAL A 3 8.63 -6.18 33.76
N ASN A 4 9.44 -5.09 33.74
CA ASN A 4 9.46 -4.15 32.62
C ASN A 4 9.79 -4.95 31.35
N GLU A 5 8.79 -5.24 30.53
CA GLU A 5 9.07 -5.55 29.12
C GLU A 5 9.72 -4.31 28.49
N PRO A 6 10.67 -4.50 27.56
CA PRO A 6 11.33 -3.37 26.92
C PRO A 6 10.26 -2.44 26.31
N ASP A 7 10.36 -1.17 26.66
CA ASP A 7 9.62 -0.07 26.05
C ASP A 7 9.65 -0.28 24.51
N PRO A 8 8.52 -0.29 23.80
CA PRO A 8 8.48 -0.50 22.35
C PRO A 8 9.23 0.57 21.53
N GLY A 9 10.05 1.38 22.15
CA GLY A 9 10.79 2.47 21.55
C GLY A 9 9.95 3.74 21.44
N ASP A 10 10.61 4.88 21.41
CA ASP A 10 9.93 6.16 21.23
C ASP A 10 9.43 6.28 19.79
N ILE A 11 8.10 6.18 19.57
CA ILE A 11 7.47 6.34 18.25
C ILE A 11 7.85 7.66 17.60
N SER A 12 8.13 8.71 18.36
CA SER A 12 8.53 10.02 17.83
C SER A 12 9.79 9.95 16.95
N MET A 13 10.61 8.92 17.12
CA MET A 13 11.81 8.66 16.33
C MET A 13 11.56 7.89 15.03
N LEU A 14 10.36 7.35 14.82
CA LEU A 14 10.01 6.56 13.64
C LEU A 14 9.61 7.44 12.45
N VAL A 15 10.43 8.43 12.11
CA VAL A 15 10.21 9.29 10.94
C VAL A 15 10.85 8.63 9.72
N PRO A 16 10.06 8.30 8.66
CA PRO A 16 10.62 7.69 7.46
C PRO A 16 11.43 8.71 6.64
N GLU A 17 12.34 8.19 5.83
CA GLU A 17 13.09 9.00 4.86
C GLU A 17 12.25 9.29 3.61
N PRO A 18 12.35 10.50 3.03
CA PRO A 18 11.70 10.82 1.77
C PRO A 18 12.35 10.11 0.59
N GLU A 19 11.54 9.70 -0.38
CA GLU A 19 11.98 9.15 -1.67
C GLU A 19 11.75 10.18 -2.78
N ASP A 20 12.80 10.50 -3.54
CA ASP A 20 12.71 11.47 -4.65
C ASP A 20 12.07 10.86 -5.91
N ASP A 21 12.01 9.53 -6.00
CA ASP A 21 11.48 8.79 -7.13
C ASP A 21 10.02 8.31 -6.94
N PHE A 22 9.29 8.96 -6.06
CA PHE A 22 7.86 8.73 -5.88
C PHE A 22 7.04 9.84 -6.52
N PHE A 23 6.33 9.52 -7.61
CA PHE A 23 5.56 10.45 -8.40
C PHE A 23 4.08 10.39 -8.06
N LEU A 24 3.45 11.55 -7.93
CA LEU A 24 2.02 11.72 -7.74
C LEU A 24 1.47 12.79 -8.69
N PRO A 25 0.21 12.68 -9.11
CA PRO A 25 -0.50 13.78 -9.77
C PRO A 25 -0.54 15.04 -8.89
N GLN A 26 -0.51 16.22 -9.51
CA GLN A 26 -0.44 17.50 -8.78
C GLN A 26 -1.67 17.73 -7.88
N ASP A 27 -2.85 17.33 -8.33
CA ASP A 27 -4.10 17.42 -7.56
C ASP A 27 -4.06 16.59 -6.26
N ILE A 28 -3.42 15.40 -6.29
CA ILE A 28 -3.19 14.58 -5.10
C ILE A 28 -2.18 15.28 -4.17
N ILE A 29 -1.11 15.84 -4.70
CA ILE A 29 -0.13 16.62 -3.91
C ILE A 29 -0.83 17.77 -3.19
N ASP A 30 -1.59 18.58 -3.93
CA ASP A 30 -2.35 19.71 -3.39
C ASP A 30 -3.37 19.25 -2.32
N HIS A 31 -4.01 18.10 -2.53
CA HIS A 31 -4.92 17.51 -1.55
C HIS A 31 -4.19 17.13 -0.26
N LEU A 32 -3.06 16.44 -0.37
CA LEU A 32 -2.24 16.06 0.80
C LEU A 32 -1.72 17.26 1.58
N GLU A 33 -1.34 18.35 0.91
CA GLU A 33 -0.98 19.61 1.56
C GLU A 33 -2.14 20.25 2.33
N ARG A 34 -3.37 20.14 1.80
CA ARG A 34 -4.58 20.58 2.52
C ARG A 34 -4.84 19.72 3.74
N ILE A 35 -4.68 18.39 3.62
CA ILE A 35 -4.77 17.44 4.75
C ILE A 35 -3.76 17.81 5.83
N GLU A 36 -2.50 18.08 5.46
CA GLU A 36 -1.47 18.51 6.41
C GLU A 36 -1.89 19.78 7.15
N ARG A 37 -2.40 20.77 6.45
CA ARG A 37 -2.88 22.04 7.07
C ARG A 37 -4.10 21.84 7.97
N LEU A 38 -5.03 20.94 7.60
CA LEU A 38 -6.20 20.59 8.42
C LEU A 38 -5.79 19.87 9.69
N SER A 39 -4.82 18.94 9.61
CA SER A 39 -4.37 18.15 10.74
C SER A 39 -3.78 18.97 11.88
N ARG A 40 -3.29 20.18 11.59
CA ARG A 40 -2.82 21.12 12.62
C ARG A 40 -3.96 21.71 13.47
N LYS A 41 -5.20 21.63 13.00
CA LYS A 41 -6.38 22.15 13.72
C LYS A 41 -7.10 21.07 14.50
N HIS A 42 -7.20 19.86 13.92
CA HIS A 42 -7.87 18.70 14.53
C HIS A 42 -7.34 17.41 13.86
N PRO A 43 -7.45 16.24 14.49
CA PRO A 43 -7.12 14.97 13.86
C PRO A 43 -7.94 14.74 12.57
N VAL A 44 -7.32 14.15 11.56
CA VAL A 44 -7.90 13.98 10.22
C VAL A 44 -7.84 12.50 9.82
N ASN A 45 -8.85 12.02 9.13
CA ASN A 45 -8.86 10.67 8.55
C ASN A 45 -8.85 10.76 7.03
N VAL A 46 -7.99 9.98 6.39
CA VAL A 46 -7.83 9.90 4.93
C VAL A 46 -7.95 8.45 4.49
N LEU A 47 -8.83 8.17 3.54
CA LEU A 47 -8.96 6.88 2.89
C LEU A 47 -8.24 6.91 1.54
N VAL A 48 -7.22 6.09 1.37
CA VAL A 48 -6.51 5.94 0.12
C VAL A 48 -7.01 4.67 -0.56
N ALA A 49 -7.82 4.83 -1.58
CA ALA A 49 -8.42 3.75 -2.33
C ALA A 49 -7.77 3.62 -3.72
N GLY A 50 -7.66 2.41 -4.23
CA GLY A 50 -7.12 2.17 -5.57
C GLY A 50 -6.60 0.76 -5.78
N LYS A 51 -6.12 0.49 -6.99
CA LYS A 51 -5.66 -0.83 -7.42
C LYS A 51 -4.50 -1.36 -6.58
N GLN A 52 -4.35 -2.67 -6.52
CA GLN A 52 -3.23 -3.30 -5.82
C GLN A 52 -1.90 -2.90 -6.46
N GLY A 53 -0.91 -2.56 -5.61
CA GLY A 53 0.44 -2.22 -6.07
C GLY A 53 0.58 -0.87 -6.80
N CYS A 54 -0.42 0.04 -6.73
CA CYS A 54 -0.34 1.40 -7.26
C CYS A 54 0.39 2.40 -6.35
N GLY A 55 0.92 1.97 -5.20
CA GLY A 55 1.73 2.83 -4.33
C GLY A 55 1.00 3.45 -3.13
N LYS A 56 -0.17 2.95 -2.72
CA LYS A 56 -0.93 3.50 -1.57
C LYS A 56 -0.14 3.60 -0.28
N SER A 57 0.49 2.51 0.15
CA SER A 57 1.31 2.49 1.38
C SER A 57 2.55 3.38 1.24
N THR A 58 3.12 3.49 0.03
CA THR A 58 4.21 4.42 -0.26
C THR A 58 3.75 5.87 -0.13
N LEU A 59 2.54 6.21 -0.61
CA LEU A 59 1.96 7.56 -0.44
C LEU A 59 1.91 7.94 1.04
N VAL A 60 1.40 7.04 1.90
CA VAL A 60 1.31 7.31 3.35
C VAL A 60 2.69 7.52 3.95
N ARG A 61 3.65 6.67 3.58
CA ARG A 61 5.04 6.80 4.03
C ARG A 61 5.66 8.11 3.56
N GLN A 62 5.43 8.51 2.30
CA GLN A 62 5.95 9.76 1.75
C GLN A 62 5.28 11.00 2.36
N PHE A 63 3.99 10.93 2.70
CA PHE A 63 3.32 11.98 3.46
C PHE A 63 4.00 12.18 4.83
N ALA A 64 4.24 11.10 5.56
CA ALA A 64 4.93 11.17 6.86
C ALA A 64 6.35 11.71 6.72
N ALA A 65 7.14 11.19 5.76
CA ALA A 65 8.51 11.60 5.50
C ALA A 65 8.64 13.10 5.18
N ARG A 66 7.86 13.58 4.20
CA ARG A 66 7.91 14.97 3.73
C ARG A 66 7.47 15.98 4.80
N ASN A 67 6.58 15.57 5.69
CA ASN A 67 6.12 16.40 6.80
C ASN A 67 6.89 16.15 8.11
N ARG A 68 7.94 15.31 8.08
CA ARG A 68 8.79 14.96 9.24
C ARG A 68 7.95 14.46 10.43
N ARG A 69 6.99 13.58 10.16
CA ARG A 69 6.07 13.01 11.14
C ARG A 69 6.42 11.56 11.45
N PRO A 70 6.29 11.14 12.70
CA PRO A 70 6.36 9.71 13.03
C PRO A 70 5.28 8.92 12.28
N LEU A 71 5.63 7.71 11.84
CA LEU A 71 4.73 6.80 11.15
C LEU A 71 4.61 5.49 11.94
N ALA A 72 3.39 5.11 12.25
CA ALA A 72 3.06 3.79 12.80
C ALA A 72 2.09 3.07 11.87
N THR A 73 2.47 1.88 11.37
CA THR A 73 1.67 1.08 10.44
C THR A 73 1.09 -0.13 11.14
N PHE A 74 -0.21 -0.37 10.92
CA PHE A 74 -0.98 -1.46 11.50
C PHE A 74 -1.70 -2.25 10.40
N GLN A 75 -1.46 -3.57 10.36
CA GLN A 75 -2.14 -4.50 9.47
C GLN A 75 -3.54 -4.80 10.03
N VAL A 76 -4.52 -4.05 9.57
CA VAL A 76 -5.90 -4.16 10.04
C VAL A 76 -6.62 -5.36 9.40
N GLY A 77 -6.18 -5.75 8.21
CA GLY A 77 -6.76 -6.86 7.45
C GLY A 77 -6.67 -8.23 8.13
N ILE A 78 -5.84 -8.39 9.15
CA ILE A 78 -5.70 -9.65 9.89
C ILE A 78 -6.49 -9.70 11.20
N LEU A 79 -7.19 -8.61 11.54
CA LEU A 79 -7.93 -8.54 12.80
C LEU A 79 -9.18 -9.42 12.75
N SER A 80 -9.41 -10.17 13.81
CA SER A 80 -10.64 -10.96 14.02
C SER A 80 -11.55 -10.37 15.09
N GLU A 81 -10.98 -9.60 16.04
CA GLU A 81 -11.72 -9.02 17.16
C GLU A 81 -11.36 -7.54 17.38
N PRO A 82 -12.30 -6.72 17.90
CA PRO A 82 -12.11 -5.27 18.06
C PRO A 82 -10.93 -4.86 18.94
N GLY A 83 -10.66 -5.63 20.02
CA GLY A 83 -9.62 -5.30 20.99
C GLY A 83 -8.18 -5.55 20.55
N GLN A 84 -7.97 -6.29 19.46
CA GLN A 84 -6.63 -6.77 19.05
C GLN A 84 -5.62 -5.67 18.67
N LEU A 85 -6.07 -4.45 18.38
CA LEU A 85 -5.16 -3.31 18.17
C LEU A 85 -4.60 -2.74 19.48
N PHE A 86 -5.31 -2.92 20.59
CA PHE A 86 -4.97 -2.25 21.85
C PHE A 86 -4.04 -3.08 22.71
N GLY A 87 -4.21 -4.40 22.71
CA GLY A 87 -3.41 -5.33 23.50
C GLY A 87 -4.07 -6.68 23.64
N ASP A 88 -3.44 -7.55 24.37
CA ASP A 88 -3.94 -8.89 24.68
C ASP A 88 -3.60 -9.33 26.11
N MET A 89 -4.36 -10.30 26.61
CA MET A 89 -4.06 -10.97 27.87
C MET A 89 -2.99 -12.05 27.64
N ARG A 90 -1.92 -11.99 28.41
CA ARG A 90 -0.80 -12.95 28.38
C ARG A 90 -0.68 -13.69 29.71
N LEU A 91 -0.15 -14.89 29.66
CA LEU A 91 0.20 -15.70 30.83
C LEU A 91 1.73 -15.77 30.97
N LYS A 92 2.24 -15.37 32.15
CA LYS A 92 3.65 -15.48 32.47
C LYS A 92 3.79 -15.92 33.94
N ASP A 93 4.60 -16.94 34.18
CA ASP A 93 4.87 -17.47 35.53
C ASP A 93 3.62 -17.86 36.34
N GLY A 94 2.51 -18.23 35.65
CA GLY A 94 1.23 -18.58 36.24
C GLY A 94 0.30 -17.39 36.53
N GLU A 95 0.74 -16.17 36.28
CA GLU A 95 -0.05 -14.96 36.44
C GLU A 95 -0.48 -14.38 35.09
N THR A 96 -1.72 -13.90 35.03
CA THR A 96 -2.26 -13.24 33.83
C THR A 96 -1.96 -11.74 33.88
N TYR A 97 -1.43 -11.17 32.79
CA TYR A 97 -1.19 -9.74 32.67
C TYR A 97 -1.66 -9.24 31.30
N TYR A 98 -2.03 -7.95 31.25
CA TYR A 98 -2.38 -7.30 29.98
C TYR A 98 -1.12 -6.72 29.32
N ARG A 99 -0.88 -7.12 28.07
CA ARG A 99 0.18 -6.57 27.25
C ARG A 99 -0.39 -5.54 26.31
N GLN A 100 -0.08 -4.28 26.54
CA GLN A 100 -0.45 -3.19 25.63
C GLN A 100 0.36 -3.27 24.34
N PHE A 101 -0.32 -3.06 23.20
CA PHE A 101 0.32 -2.96 21.89
C PHE A 101 0.69 -1.52 21.54
N LEU A 102 1.30 -1.35 20.37
CA LEU A 102 1.82 -0.06 19.91
C LEU A 102 0.71 0.96 19.57
N PHE A 103 -0.48 0.49 19.14
CA PHE A 103 -1.56 1.37 18.67
C PHE A 103 -2.00 2.42 19.69
N PRO A 104 -2.29 2.10 20.96
CA PRO A 104 -2.62 3.11 21.98
C PRO A 104 -1.56 4.18 22.16
N GLN A 105 -0.28 3.82 22.12
CA GLN A 105 0.83 4.78 22.21
C GLN A 105 0.90 5.66 20.95
N ALA A 106 0.74 5.06 19.76
CA ALA A 106 0.80 5.77 18.50
C ALA A 106 -0.27 6.85 18.38
N ILE A 107 -1.54 6.53 18.72
CA ILE A 107 -2.62 7.51 18.66
C ILE A 107 -2.52 8.62 19.71
N GLN A 108 -1.75 8.41 20.79
CA GLN A 108 -1.45 9.41 21.82
C GLN A 108 -0.17 10.21 21.53
N THR A 109 0.57 9.87 20.47
CA THR A 109 1.78 10.61 20.07
C THR A 109 1.38 11.80 19.18
N PRO A 110 1.63 13.06 19.61
CA PRO A 110 1.26 14.23 18.83
C PRO A 110 1.85 14.22 17.42
N GLY A 111 1.03 14.52 16.43
CA GLY A 111 1.45 14.58 15.04
C GLY A 111 1.76 13.24 14.37
N CYS A 112 1.57 12.11 15.04
CA CYS A 112 1.82 10.80 14.45
C CYS A 112 0.90 10.54 13.24
N VAL A 113 1.45 9.92 12.22
CA VAL A 113 0.71 9.35 11.09
C VAL A 113 0.41 7.89 11.43
N ILE A 114 -0.87 7.57 11.49
CA ILE A 114 -1.36 6.20 11.75
C ILE A 114 -1.78 5.61 10.42
N HIS A 115 -1.11 4.56 9.99
CA HIS A 115 -1.43 3.84 8.77
C HIS A 115 -2.19 2.55 9.09
N LEU A 116 -3.44 2.46 8.68
CA LEU A 116 -4.31 1.29 8.80
C LEU A 116 -4.33 0.58 7.45
N GLU A 117 -3.52 -0.47 7.29
CA GLU A 117 -3.43 -1.21 6.03
C GLU A 117 -4.58 -2.19 5.86
N GLU A 118 -5.12 -2.23 4.62
CA GLU A 118 -6.15 -3.18 4.18
C GLU A 118 -7.41 -3.17 5.06
N ILE A 119 -7.94 -1.97 5.32
CA ILE A 119 -9.07 -1.76 6.24
C ILE A 119 -10.36 -2.49 5.83
N ASN A 120 -10.48 -2.91 4.58
CA ASN A 120 -11.63 -3.64 4.04
C ASN A 120 -11.44 -5.16 3.99
N ARG A 121 -10.36 -5.71 4.59
CA ARG A 121 -10.00 -7.13 4.52
C ARG A 121 -10.35 -7.98 5.75
N PRO A 122 -10.67 -7.44 6.95
CA PRO A 122 -11.06 -8.28 8.09
C PRO A 122 -12.24 -9.17 7.75
N GLU A 123 -12.15 -10.46 8.10
CA GLU A 123 -13.24 -11.43 7.89
C GLU A 123 -14.54 -11.02 8.58
N HIS A 124 -14.41 -10.30 9.71
CA HIS A 124 -15.54 -9.81 10.48
C HIS A 124 -15.49 -8.30 10.62
N PRO A 125 -16.44 -7.56 10.02
CA PRO A 125 -16.52 -6.09 10.15
C PRO A 125 -16.51 -5.60 11.59
N LYS A 126 -16.99 -6.41 12.54
CA LYS A 126 -16.99 -6.11 13.99
C LYS A 126 -15.56 -5.86 14.53
N ALA A 127 -14.53 -6.44 13.90
CA ALA A 127 -13.14 -6.21 14.30
C ALA A 127 -12.74 -4.72 14.25
N LEU A 128 -13.41 -3.93 13.42
CA LEU A 128 -13.18 -2.49 13.27
C LEU A 128 -13.98 -1.61 14.25
N ASN A 129 -14.86 -2.19 15.08
CA ASN A 129 -15.78 -1.41 15.91
C ASN A 129 -15.08 -0.39 16.82
N MET A 130 -13.92 -0.72 17.40
CA MET A 130 -13.18 0.22 18.24
C MET A 130 -12.57 1.38 17.44
N LEU A 131 -12.32 1.20 16.14
CA LEU A 131 -11.86 2.27 15.28
C LEU A 131 -12.94 3.33 15.04
N PHE A 132 -14.23 2.95 15.07
CA PHE A 132 -15.33 3.92 14.93
C PHE A 132 -15.23 5.05 15.96
N SER A 133 -14.93 4.73 17.22
CA SER A 133 -14.77 5.71 18.30
C SER A 133 -13.52 6.58 18.11
N VAL A 134 -12.40 5.97 17.72
CA VAL A 134 -11.13 6.67 17.51
C VAL A 134 -11.20 7.61 16.29
N LEU A 135 -11.94 7.21 15.24
CA LEU A 135 -12.11 7.98 14.01
C LEU A 135 -13.32 8.93 14.02
N ALA A 136 -14.17 8.87 15.07
CA ALA A 136 -15.29 9.77 15.27
C ALA A 136 -14.85 11.17 15.73
N GLU A 137 -15.80 12.08 15.90
CA GLU A 137 -15.55 13.46 16.35
C GLU A 137 -14.95 13.51 17.76
N ASP A 138 -15.37 12.62 18.66
CA ASP A 138 -14.89 12.56 20.05
C ASP A 138 -13.41 12.17 20.17
N ARG A 139 -12.86 11.50 19.15
CA ARG A 139 -11.44 11.14 19.09
C ARG A 139 -10.93 10.45 20.35
N GLN A 140 -11.73 9.54 20.88
CA GLN A 140 -11.40 8.80 22.10
C GLN A 140 -12.04 7.42 22.09
N VAL A 141 -11.44 6.51 22.86
CA VAL A 141 -11.96 5.17 23.06
C VAL A 141 -11.74 4.76 24.51
N TRP A 142 -12.69 4.03 25.07
CA TRP A 142 -12.58 3.44 26.39
C TRP A 142 -12.28 1.94 26.27
N THR A 143 -11.31 1.46 27.04
CA THR A 143 -11.04 0.02 27.23
C THR A 143 -11.02 -0.28 28.73
N ASP A 144 -11.40 -1.50 29.10
CA ASP A 144 -11.44 -1.89 30.51
C ASP A 144 -10.03 -1.93 31.13
N GLU A 145 -9.01 -2.30 30.33
CA GLU A 145 -7.64 -2.47 30.77
C GLU A 145 -6.85 -1.15 30.80
N LEU A 146 -7.08 -0.26 29.82
CA LEU A 146 -6.30 0.96 29.65
C LEU A 146 -7.06 2.24 30.04
N GLY A 147 -8.38 2.13 30.31
CA GLY A 147 -9.23 3.28 30.58
C GLY A 147 -9.48 4.13 29.35
N LEU A 148 -9.63 5.44 29.56
CA LEU A 148 -9.91 6.41 28.49
C LEU A 148 -8.63 6.78 27.72
N ILE A 149 -8.60 6.46 26.45
CA ILE A 149 -7.51 6.81 25.52
C ILE A 149 -8.01 7.91 24.57
N LYS A 150 -7.30 9.03 24.51
CA LYS A 150 -7.61 10.16 23.63
C LYS A 150 -6.59 10.27 22.50
N VAL A 151 -7.07 10.55 21.29
CA VAL A 151 -6.21 10.85 20.15
C VAL A 151 -5.50 12.18 20.36
N ALA A 152 -4.19 12.19 20.20
CA ALA A 152 -3.38 13.39 20.37
C ALA A 152 -3.62 14.42 19.25
N PRO A 153 -3.37 15.71 19.51
CA PRO A 153 -3.43 16.75 18.48
C PRO A 153 -2.52 16.46 17.30
N GLY A 154 -2.96 16.80 16.11
CA GLY A 154 -2.17 16.66 14.88
C GLY A 154 -2.07 15.24 14.33
N VAL A 155 -2.66 14.23 14.94
CA VAL A 155 -2.69 12.86 14.42
C VAL A 155 -3.45 12.80 13.09
N VAL A 156 -2.89 12.08 12.12
CA VAL A 156 -3.52 11.81 10.84
C VAL A 156 -3.66 10.30 10.66
N PHE A 157 -4.89 9.84 10.49
CA PHE A 157 -5.16 8.45 10.15
C PHE A 157 -5.23 8.30 8.64
N PHE A 158 -4.41 7.42 8.10
CA PHE A 158 -4.53 6.94 6.73
C PHE A 158 -5.03 5.50 6.76
N ALA A 159 -6.15 5.24 6.12
CA ALA A 159 -6.62 3.88 5.86
C ALA A 159 -6.39 3.57 4.38
N THR A 160 -5.84 2.39 4.07
CA THR A 160 -5.69 1.95 2.68
C THR A 160 -6.64 0.80 2.39
N LEU A 161 -7.24 0.81 1.20
CA LEU A 161 -8.04 -0.29 0.70
C LEU A 161 -7.72 -0.60 -0.77
N ASN A 162 -7.88 -1.86 -1.13
CA ASN A 162 -7.79 -2.29 -2.51
C ASN A 162 -9.20 -2.24 -3.13
N GLU A 163 -9.34 -1.53 -4.27
CA GLU A 163 -10.55 -1.50 -5.10
C GLU A 163 -10.30 -2.27 -6.40
N GLY A 164 -11.29 -3.06 -6.83
CA GLY A 164 -11.28 -3.81 -8.08
C GLY A 164 -12.20 -5.02 -7.99
N GLU A 165 -12.82 -5.38 -9.09
CA GLU A 165 -13.70 -6.58 -9.20
C GLU A 165 -12.89 -7.88 -9.03
N GLU A 166 -11.59 -7.82 -9.20
CA GLU A 166 -10.65 -8.93 -9.04
C GLU A 166 -10.43 -9.37 -7.58
N PHE A 167 -10.89 -8.58 -6.59
CA PHE A 167 -10.73 -8.90 -5.17
C PHE A 167 -11.91 -9.71 -4.65
N VAL A 168 -11.87 -11.01 -4.87
CA VAL A 168 -12.82 -11.98 -4.29
C VAL A 168 -12.60 -12.03 -2.77
N GLY A 169 -13.68 -11.81 -2.00
CA GLY A 169 -13.64 -11.89 -0.52
C GLY A 169 -13.29 -10.58 0.18
N VAL A 170 -13.25 -9.44 -0.52
CA VAL A 170 -13.12 -8.11 0.08
C VAL A 170 -14.53 -7.58 0.35
N GLU A 171 -14.89 -7.41 1.62
CA GLU A 171 -16.16 -6.78 1.98
C GLU A 171 -16.11 -5.27 1.67
N MET A 172 -17.26 -4.73 1.28
CA MET A 172 -17.40 -3.27 1.16
C MET A 172 -17.23 -2.65 2.55
N LEU A 173 -16.35 -1.65 2.65
CA LEU A 173 -16.21 -0.91 3.89
C LEU A 173 -17.56 -0.34 4.32
N ASP A 174 -17.91 -0.54 5.60
CA ASP A 174 -19.15 -0.02 6.18
C ASP A 174 -19.33 1.47 5.84
N ALA A 175 -20.53 1.82 5.39
CA ALA A 175 -20.83 3.17 4.92
C ALA A 175 -20.60 4.23 6.01
N ALA A 176 -20.94 3.91 7.27
CA ALA A 176 -20.72 4.82 8.39
C ALA A 176 -19.23 5.00 8.72
N LEU A 177 -18.41 3.98 8.48
CA LEU A 177 -16.96 4.11 8.61
C LEU A 177 -16.38 4.93 7.45
N ARG A 178 -16.83 4.68 6.22
CA ARG A 178 -16.37 5.39 5.02
C ARG A 178 -16.66 6.90 5.08
N ASP A 179 -17.80 7.28 5.60
CA ASP A 179 -18.25 8.69 5.76
C ASP A 179 -17.32 9.53 6.66
N ARG A 180 -16.44 8.89 7.44
CA ARG A 180 -15.48 9.56 8.34
C ARG A 180 -14.17 9.97 7.67
N PHE A 181 -14.01 9.69 6.38
CA PHE A 181 -12.72 9.86 5.68
C PHE A 181 -12.81 10.90 4.55
N TYR A 182 -11.77 11.70 4.42
CA TYR A 182 -11.43 12.32 3.14
C TYR A 182 -10.88 11.25 2.20
N VAL A 183 -11.31 11.24 0.94
CA VAL A 183 -10.95 10.18 -0.01
C VAL A 183 -9.87 10.65 -0.97
N THR A 184 -8.84 9.83 -1.14
CA THR A 184 -7.79 9.96 -2.16
C THR A 184 -7.84 8.73 -3.06
N LEU A 185 -8.07 8.93 -4.35
CA LEU A 185 -8.09 7.85 -5.32
C LEU A 185 -6.72 7.72 -6.00
N MET A 186 -6.21 6.50 -6.06
CA MET A 186 -4.96 6.20 -6.75
C MET A 186 -5.19 5.16 -7.84
N ASP A 187 -4.53 5.35 -8.97
CA ASP A 187 -4.47 4.38 -10.06
C ASP A 187 -3.01 4.08 -10.43
N TYR A 188 -2.80 3.22 -11.39
CA TYR A 188 -1.48 3.00 -11.96
C TYR A 188 -0.95 4.28 -12.60
N LEU A 189 0.37 4.41 -12.63
CA LEU A 189 1.03 5.56 -13.24
C LEU A 189 0.73 5.62 -14.75
N PRO A 190 0.61 6.82 -15.33
CA PRO A 190 0.63 6.99 -16.77
C PRO A 190 1.89 6.37 -17.39
N PRO A 191 1.83 5.83 -18.61
CA PRO A 191 2.95 5.11 -19.22
C PRO A 191 4.28 5.87 -19.19
N ASP A 192 4.25 7.16 -19.49
CA ASP A 192 5.46 7.99 -19.52
C ASP A 192 6.10 8.15 -18.13
N VAL A 193 5.25 8.32 -17.10
CA VAL A 193 5.68 8.43 -15.72
C VAL A 193 6.19 7.07 -15.21
N GLU A 194 5.50 5.97 -15.57
CA GLU A 194 5.91 4.62 -15.17
C GLU A 194 7.28 4.28 -15.76
N ARG A 195 7.55 4.61 -17.05
CA ARG A 195 8.88 4.45 -17.68
C ARG A 195 9.96 5.19 -16.89
N GLU A 196 9.73 6.45 -16.53
CA GLU A 196 10.70 7.24 -15.77
C GLU A 196 10.94 6.65 -14.36
N VAL A 197 9.91 6.15 -13.69
CA VAL A 197 10.04 5.45 -12.40
C VAL A 197 10.90 4.19 -12.53
N LEU A 198 10.66 3.37 -13.57
CA LEU A 198 11.47 2.17 -13.81
C LEU A 198 12.94 2.53 -14.00
N ARG A 199 13.23 3.51 -14.86
CA ARG A 199 14.61 3.95 -15.11
C ARG A 199 15.32 4.43 -13.86
N ARG A 200 14.68 5.28 -13.06
CA ARG A 200 15.29 5.84 -11.85
C ARG A 200 15.51 4.81 -10.77
N LYS A 201 14.52 3.93 -10.54
CA LYS A 201 14.57 2.96 -9.44
C LYS A 201 15.43 1.74 -9.76
N THR A 202 15.48 1.29 -11.01
CA THR A 202 16.15 0.03 -11.37
C THR A 202 17.39 0.19 -12.25
N GLY A 203 17.55 1.36 -12.89
CA GLY A 203 18.62 1.59 -13.85
C GLY A 203 18.40 0.91 -15.22
N VAL A 204 17.21 0.39 -15.49
CA VAL A 204 16.85 -0.15 -16.81
C VAL A 204 16.96 0.95 -17.87
N ASP A 205 17.43 0.63 -19.07
CA ASP A 205 17.56 1.58 -20.17
C ASP A 205 16.19 2.01 -20.73
N ASP A 206 16.19 3.01 -21.61
CA ASP A 206 14.97 3.58 -22.19
C ASP A 206 14.17 2.56 -23.00
N GLU A 207 14.86 1.70 -23.76
CA GLU A 207 14.25 0.68 -24.61
C GLU A 207 13.58 -0.40 -23.75
N GLY A 208 14.29 -0.90 -22.74
CA GLY A 208 13.77 -1.88 -21.79
C GLY A 208 12.58 -1.34 -21.00
N ALA A 209 12.67 -0.11 -20.48
CA ALA A 209 11.56 0.53 -19.75
C ALA A 209 10.32 0.68 -20.63
N ALA A 210 10.50 1.14 -21.90
CA ALA A 210 9.41 1.27 -22.86
C ALA A 210 8.76 -0.08 -23.17
N ALA A 211 9.55 -1.11 -23.45
CA ALA A 211 9.05 -2.45 -23.74
C ALA A 211 8.27 -3.05 -22.55
N ILE A 212 8.80 -2.91 -21.32
CA ILE A 212 8.13 -3.40 -20.12
C ILE A 212 6.77 -2.73 -19.92
N VAL A 213 6.71 -1.39 -20.03
CA VAL A 213 5.47 -0.63 -19.83
C VAL A 213 4.45 -0.91 -20.92
N ASP A 214 4.87 -1.05 -22.17
CA ASP A 214 3.98 -1.36 -23.30
C ASP A 214 3.34 -2.76 -23.14
N ILE A 215 4.14 -3.78 -22.77
CA ILE A 215 3.63 -5.12 -22.48
C ILE A 215 2.67 -5.08 -21.30
N ALA A 216 3.03 -4.42 -20.21
CA ALA A 216 2.21 -4.31 -19.01
C ALA A 216 0.84 -3.67 -19.32
N ASN A 217 0.82 -2.58 -20.12
CA ASN A 217 -0.43 -1.91 -20.49
C ASN A 217 -1.32 -2.76 -21.39
N ARG A 218 -0.74 -3.53 -22.31
CA ARG A 218 -1.52 -4.47 -23.13
C ARG A 218 -2.12 -5.59 -22.30
N LEU A 219 -1.39 -6.12 -21.31
CA LEU A 219 -1.91 -7.11 -20.38
C LEU A 219 -3.04 -6.52 -19.51
N ARG A 220 -2.88 -5.31 -19.00
CA ARG A 220 -3.93 -4.58 -18.23
C ARG A 220 -5.19 -4.32 -19.07
N GLY A 221 -5.03 -4.04 -20.35
CA GLY A 221 -6.11 -3.70 -21.29
C GLY A 221 -6.73 -4.88 -22.04
N ASN A 222 -6.32 -6.12 -21.75
CA ASN A 222 -6.87 -7.29 -22.41
C ASN A 222 -8.35 -7.48 -22.03
N ALA A 223 -9.24 -7.27 -22.99
CA ALA A 223 -10.69 -7.31 -22.76
C ALA A 223 -11.23 -8.73 -22.47
N GLN A 224 -10.51 -9.78 -22.86
CA GLN A 224 -10.95 -11.18 -22.67
C GLN A 224 -10.54 -11.71 -21.29
N GLU A 225 -9.31 -11.47 -20.89
CA GLU A 225 -8.74 -11.82 -19.59
C GLU A 225 -7.80 -10.71 -19.13
N PRO A 226 -8.28 -9.69 -18.41
CA PRO A 226 -7.41 -8.64 -17.88
C PRO A 226 -6.45 -9.23 -16.86
N VAL A 227 -5.17 -9.02 -17.11
CA VAL A 227 -4.11 -9.46 -16.20
C VAL A 227 -3.75 -8.32 -15.26
N MET A 228 -3.77 -8.58 -13.98
CA MET A 228 -3.36 -7.59 -12.97
C MET A 228 -1.83 -7.41 -12.98
N VAL A 229 -1.35 -6.42 -13.70
CA VAL A 229 0.06 -6.01 -13.70
C VAL A 229 0.20 -4.71 -12.94
N SER A 230 0.64 -4.77 -11.69
CA SER A 230 0.85 -3.58 -10.87
C SER A 230 2.19 -2.90 -11.18
N THR A 231 2.36 -1.63 -10.75
CA THR A 231 3.66 -0.94 -10.80
C THR A 231 4.74 -1.68 -9.99
N ARG A 232 4.36 -2.42 -8.95
CA ARG A 232 5.29 -3.32 -8.24
C ARG A 232 5.80 -4.42 -9.15
N HIS A 233 4.93 -5.01 -9.97
CA HIS A 233 5.33 -6.04 -10.94
C HIS A 233 6.27 -5.47 -12.01
N THR A 234 5.99 -4.28 -12.57
CA THR A 234 6.86 -3.67 -13.57
C THR A 234 8.24 -3.31 -13.01
N LEU A 235 8.33 -2.91 -11.73
CA LEU A 235 9.61 -2.72 -11.03
C LEU A 235 10.38 -4.05 -10.89
N MET A 236 9.74 -5.11 -10.41
CA MET A 236 10.37 -6.44 -10.29
C MET A 236 10.86 -6.96 -11.65
N ILE A 237 10.08 -6.75 -12.72
CA ILE A 237 10.46 -7.11 -14.09
C ILE A 237 11.69 -6.32 -14.51
N ALA A 238 11.70 -5.01 -14.30
CA ALA A 238 12.83 -4.15 -14.65
C ALA A 238 14.12 -4.52 -13.88
N GLU A 239 14.00 -4.85 -12.59
CA GLU A 239 15.13 -5.36 -11.80
C GLU A 239 15.70 -6.66 -12.37
N LEU A 240 14.87 -7.63 -12.77
CA LEU A 240 15.32 -8.87 -13.39
C LEU A 240 16.00 -8.61 -14.75
N VAL A 241 15.47 -7.68 -15.54
CA VAL A 241 16.07 -7.29 -16.83
C VAL A 241 17.45 -6.67 -16.62
N THR A 242 17.63 -5.79 -15.65
CA THR A 242 18.94 -5.20 -15.34
C THR A 242 19.95 -6.24 -14.83
N MET A 243 19.48 -7.34 -14.24
CA MET A 243 20.31 -8.48 -13.82
C MET A 243 20.60 -9.47 -14.94
N GLY A 244 20.16 -9.19 -16.19
CA GLY A 244 20.46 -9.98 -17.38
C GLY A 244 19.39 -10.98 -17.81
N SER A 245 18.21 -10.99 -17.18
CA SER A 245 17.09 -11.78 -17.68
C SER A 245 16.53 -11.17 -18.96
N SER A 246 16.08 -12.01 -19.87
CA SER A 246 15.27 -11.53 -20.99
C SER A 246 13.94 -10.96 -20.49
N ILE A 247 13.35 -10.00 -21.20
CA ILE A 247 12.04 -9.42 -20.86
C ILE A 247 10.98 -10.53 -20.66
N ARG A 248 10.99 -11.53 -21.56
CA ARG A 248 10.07 -12.68 -21.47
C ARG A 248 10.23 -13.45 -20.16
N GLU A 249 11.45 -13.81 -19.78
CA GLU A 249 11.72 -14.52 -18.52
C GLU A 249 11.31 -13.67 -17.32
N ALA A 250 11.62 -12.38 -17.33
CA ALA A 250 11.27 -11.46 -16.26
C ALA A 250 9.74 -11.39 -16.05
N PHE A 251 8.94 -11.32 -17.11
CA PHE A 251 7.49 -11.38 -17.02
C PHE A 251 6.98 -12.73 -16.49
N VAL A 252 7.54 -13.86 -16.97
CA VAL A 252 7.16 -15.20 -16.48
C VAL A 252 7.41 -15.36 -14.98
N TYR A 253 8.55 -14.85 -14.48
CA TYR A 253 8.89 -14.98 -13.07
C TYR A 253 8.15 -13.99 -12.15
N SER A 254 7.70 -12.86 -12.70
CA SER A 254 7.07 -11.81 -11.89
C SER A 254 5.53 -11.88 -11.85
N LEU A 255 4.90 -12.53 -12.83
CA LEU A 255 3.45 -12.57 -12.96
C LEU A 255 2.90 -13.97 -12.73
N GLN A 256 1.81 -14.05 -11.96
CA GLN A 256 1.02 -15.28 -11.81
C GLN A 256 -0.04 -15.37 -12.92
N VAL A 257 0.41 -15.46 -14.16
CA VAL A 257 -0.45 -15.50 -15.34
C VAL A 257 -0.31 -16.85 -16.04
N SER A 258 -1.39 -17.31 -16.67
CA SER A 258 -1.28 -18.51 -17.48
C SER A 258 -0.26 -18.28 -18.60
N ARG A 259 0.56 -19.30 -18.86
CA ARG A 259 1.63 -19.21 -19.83
C ARG A 259 1.09 -18.87 -21.23
N ASP A 260 -0.11 -19.35 -21.56
CA ASP A 260 -0.74 -19.14 -22.87
C ASP A 260 -1.14 -17.67 -23.10
N ILE A 261 -1.67 -16.99 -22.07
CA ILE A 261 -2.01 -15.55 -22.15
C ILE A 261 -0.73 -14.72 -22.34
N LEU A 262 0.28 -14.99 -21.54
CA LEU A 262 1.55 -14.29 -21.63
C LEU A 262 2.19 -14.50 -23.00
N GLU A 263 2.24 -15.74 -23.49
CA GLU A 263 2.81 -16.09 -24.80
C GLU A 263 2.05 -15.42 -25.95
N SER A 264 0.71 -15.40 -25.92
CA SER A 264 -0.08 -14.74 -26.96
C SER A 264 0.15 -13.23 -27.01
N THR A 265 0.27 -12.60 -25.85
CA THR A 265 0.56 -11.16 -25.74
C THR A 265 1.98 -10.84 -26.22
N LEU A 266 2.96 -11.62 -25.79
CA LEU A 266 4.35 -11.47 -26.24
C LEU A 266 4.51 -11.75 -27.74
N LEU A 267 3.78 -12.73 -28.28
CA LEU A 267 3.78 -13.02 -29.71
C LEU A 267 3.20 -11.86 -30.53
N SER A 268 2.12 -11.24 -30.09
CA SER A 268 1.55 -10.07 -30.78
C SER A 268 2.54 -8.90 -30.80
N LEU A 269 3.27 -8.68 -29.71
CA LEU A 269 4.33 -7.66 -29.65
C LEU A 269 5.51 -7.98 -30.54
N HIS A 270 5.93 -9.24 -30.63
CA HIS A 270 7.00 -9.67 -31.50
C HIS A 270 6.70 -9.39 -33.00
N LEU A 271 5.44 -9.62 -33.39
CA LEU A 271 5.01 -9.33 -34.78
C LEU A 271 5.05 -7.83 -35.09
N GLU A 272 4.74 -6.97 -34.11
CA GLU A 272 4.82 -5.52 -34.30
C GLU A 272 6.24 -4.97 -34.25
N MET A 273 7.15 -5.62 -33.53
CA MET A 273 8.55 -5.21 -33.39
C MET A 273 9.50 -5.81 -34.49
N GLY A 274 8.95 -6.52 -35.46
CA GLY A 274 9.72 -7.08 -36.60
C GLY A 274 10.54 -8.31 -36.25
N TYR A 275 10.22 -9.03 -35.17
CA TYR A 275 10.87 -10.32 -34.87
C TYR A 275 10.32 -11.43 -35.77
N VAL A 276 11.20 -12.27 -36.27
CA VAL A 276 10.84 -13.43 -37.08
C VAL A 276 11.03 -14.70 -36.25
N LYS A 277 9.97 -15.50 -36.13
CA LYS A 277 10.03 -16.81 -35.52
C LYS A 277 10.47 -17.84 -36.56
N SER A 278 11.52 -18.59 -36.30
CA SER A 278 11.96 -19.68 -37.17
C SER A 278 11.20 -20.99 -36.86
N ASP A 279 11.27 -21.95 -37.80
CA ASP A 279 10.62 -23.27 -37.66
C ASP A 279 11.19 -24.10 -36.50
N ASP A 280 12.39 -23.75 -35.97
CA ASP A 280 13.00 -24.38 -34.80
C ASP A 280 12.50 -23.80 -33.44
N GLY A 281 11.54 -22.88 -33.49
CA GLY A 281 10.99 -22.21 -32.31
C GLY A 281 11.85 -21.11 -31.73
N ARG A 282 12.99 -20.80 -32.33
CA ARG A 282 13.86 -19.69 -31.91
C ARG A 282 13.40 -18.38 -32.52
N THR A 283 13.59 -17.30 -31.80
CA THR A 283 13.28 -15.94 -32.26
C THR A 283 14.58 -15.24 -32.62
N TYR A 284 14.61 -14.70 -33.83
CA TYR A 284 15.74 -13.94 -34.37
C TYR A 284 15.35 -12.47 -34.47
N ARG A 285 16.26 -11.57 -34.10
CA ARG A 285 16.09 -10.12 -34.24
C ARG A 285 17.23 -9.58 -35.12
N PRO A 286 17.02 -8.45 -35.81
CA PRO A 286 18.15 -7.72 -36.39
C PRO A 286 19.16 -7.39 -35.28
N TYR A 287 20.45 -7.60 -35.61
CA TYR A 287 21.54 -7.32 -34.67
C TYR A 287 21.84 -5.83 -34.65
#